data_8f21b067c1ff87d1d4e1102cd27d7686
#
_entry.id   8f21b067c1ff87d1d4e1102cd27d7686
#
_cell.length_a   1.000
_cell.length_b   1.000
_cell.length_c   1.000
_cell.angle_alpha   90.00
_cell.angle_beta   90.00
_cell.angle_gamma   90.00
#
_symmetry.space_group_name_H-M   'P 1'
#
loop_
_entity.id
_entity.type
_entity.pdbx_description
1 polymer ?
#
loop_
_entity_poly.entity_id
_entity_poly.type
_entity_poly.pdbx_seq_one_letter_code
_entity_poly.pdbx_strand_id
1 'polypeptide(L)'
;ETRVFQRADAVTTICEGLRAEIASRGIPAEKITVIPNAVDTASFTFGAPASAALQQQLGLAGKTVLGFIGSFYAYEGIPLLLQALPVLLRQHPQLRLLLVGGGPQEADIRQAIANLGLQEAVILTGRVPHEQVQDYYNLVDIFAYPRLPMRLTDLVTPLKPLEAMAQGRLVVASDVGGHRELIRHGDTGM
;
A
#
# COMPACT_ATOMS: atom_id res chain seq x y z
N GLU A 1 -10.92 -25.38 3.48
CA GLU A 1 -9.83 -25.09 2.52
C GLU A 1 -8.95 -26.32 2.30
N THR A 2 -8.32 -26.92 3.35
CA THR A 2 -7.36 -28.03 3.21
C THR A 2 -7.90 -29.23 2.40
N ARG A 3 -9.17 -29.61 2.61
CA ARG A 3 -9.82 -30.69 1.82
C ARG A 3 -9.93 -30.36 0.32
N VAL A 4 -10.06 -29.07 -0.02
CA VAL A 4 -10.10 -28.63 -1.42
C VAL A 4 -8.70 -28.79 -2.02
N PHE A 5 -7.65 -28.33 -1.35
CA PHE A 5 -6.28 -28.50 -1.80
C PHE A 5 -5.89 -29.98 -1.98
N GLN A 6 -6.31 -30.85 -1.06
CA GLN A 6 -6.05 -32.29 -1.17
C GLN A 6 -6.67 -32.94 -2.42
N ARG A 7 -7.88 -32.50 -2.80
CA ARG A 7 -8.66 -33.07 -3.93
C ARG A 7 -8.34 -32.42 -5.27
N ALA A 8 -7.76 -31.22 -5.27
CA ALA A 8 -7.41 -30.54 -6.53
C ALA A 8 -6.24 -31.26 -7.20
N ASP A 9 -6.21 -31.31 -8.53
CA ASP A 9 -5.09 -31.87 -9.30
C ASP A 9 -3.87 -30.95 -9.24
N ALA A 10 -4.08 -29.63 -9.23
CA ALA A 10 -3.05 -28.60 -9.03
C ALA A 10 -3.60 -27.46 -8.17
N VAL A 11 -2.71 -26.76 -7.49
CA VAL A 11 -3.03 -25.60 -6.63
C VAL A 11 -2.17 -24.43 -7.11
N THR A 12 -2.79 -23.28 -7.32
CA THR A 12 -2.06 -22.03 -7.59
C THR A 12 -2.17 -21.07 -6.42
N THR A 13 -1.14 -20.29 -6.20
CA THR A 13 -1.10 -19.23 -5.19
C THR A 13 -0.28 -18.04 -5.70
N ILE A 14 -0.37 -16.89 -5.00
CA ILE A 14 0.22 -15.63 -5.50
C ILE A 14 1.60 -15.33 -4.90
N CYS A 15 2.09 -16.11 -3.93
CA CYS A 15 3.35 -15.81 -3.24
C CYS A 15 3.90 -17.03 -2.52
N GLU A 16 5.18 -16.99 -2.18
CA GLU A 16 5.87 -18.08 -1.48
C GLU A 16 5.38 -18.26 -0.04
N GLY A 17 4.98 -17.19 0.66
CA GLY A 17 4.38 -17.29 1.98
C GLY A 17 3.13 -18.17 1.98
N LEU A 18 2.22 -17.97 1.02
CA LEU A 18 1.03 -18.82 0.87
C LEU A 18 1.39 -20.24 0.40
N ARG A 19 2.39 -20.40 -0.45
CA ARG A 19 2.88 -21.73 -0.87
C ARG A 19 3.37 -22.53 0.34
N ALA A 20 4.21 -21.92 1.17
CA ALA A 20 4.72 -22.54 2.39
C ALA A 20 3.58 -22.90 3.36
N GLU A 21 2.61 -22.01 3.54
CA GLU A 21 1.43 -22.23 4.37
C GLU A 21 0.58 -23.42 3.86
N ILE A 22 0.35 -23.51 2.55
CA ILE A 22 -0.40 -24.64 1.96
C ILE A 22 0.37 -25.94 2.11
N ALA A 23 1.68 -25.93 1.85
CA ALA A 23 2.54 -27.10 2.01
C ALA A 23 2.58 -27.59 3.47
N SER A 24 2.60 -26.69 4.46
CA SER A 24 2.57 -27.02 5.88
C SER A 24 1.30 -27.77 6.31
N ARG A 25 0.24 -27.69 5.51
CA ARG A 25 -1.02 -28.44 5.71
C ARG A 25 -0.98 -29.85 5.12
N GLY A 26 0.19 -30.33 4.70
CA GLY A 26 0.38 -31.66 4.12
C GLY A 26 0.04 -31.76 2.63
N ILE A 27 0.05 -30.65 1.90
CA ILE A 27 -0.12 -30.65 0.45
C ILE A 27 1.27 -30.78 -0.19
N PRO A 28 1.50 -31.72 -1.12
CA PRO A 28 2.79 -31.90 -1.79
C PRO A 28 3.22 -30.61 -2.52
N ALA A 29 4.47 -30.19 -2.33
CA ALA A 29 4.99 -28.92 -2.84
C ALA A 29 4.99 -28.85 -4.39
N GLU A 30 5.19 -30.00 -5.04
CA GLU A 30 5.13 -30.14 -6.51
C GLU A 30 3.75 -29.90 -7.09
N LYS A 31 2.70 -29.96 -6.25
CA LYS A 31 1.31 -29.66 -6.62
C LYS A 31 1.00 -28.17 -6.56
N ILE A 32 1.88 -27.36 -5.94
CA ILE A 32 1.62 -25.96 -5.67
C ILE A 32 2.52 -25.09 -6.58
N THR A 33 1.88 -24.32 -7.45
CA THR A 33 2.56 -23.38 -8.35
C THR A 33 2.31 -21.94 -7.89
N VAL A 34 3.38 -21.15 -7.73
CA VAL A 34 3.27 -19.71 -7.49
C VAL A 34 3.10 -18.99 -8.81
N ILE A 35 2.01 -18.24 -8.94
CA ILE A 35 1.76 -17.28 -10.02
C ILE A 35 1.71 -15.91 -9.35
N PRO A 36 2.82 -15.14 -9.35
CA PRO A 36 2.90 -13.89 -8.59
C PRO A 36 1.90 -12.85 -9.07
N ASN A 37 1.49 -11.97 -8.16
CA ASN A 37 0.80 -10.75 -8.51
C ASN A 37 1.63 -9.94 -9.51
N ALA A 38 0.97 -9.37 -10.50
CA ALA A 38 1.57 -8.51 -11.51
C ALA A 38 0.75 -7.23 -11.69
N VAL A 39 1.38 -6.20 -12.23
CA VAL A 39 0.73 -4.94 -12.60
C VAL A 39 0.88 -4.69 -14.08
N ASP A 40 -0.13 -4.08 -14.67
CA ASP A 40 -0.08 -3.61 -16.04
C ASP A 40 0.77 -2.33 -16.12
N THR A 41 2.01 -2.45 -16.58
CA THR A 41 2.93 -1.33 -16.70
C THR A 41 2.53 -0.32 -17.79
N ALA A 42 1.61 -0.66 -18.67
CA ALA A 42 1.04 0.29 -19.63
C ALA A 42 0.05 1.24 -18.93
N SER A 43 -0.69 0.73 -17.93
CA SER A 43 -1.60 1.52 -17.10
C SER A 43 -0.85 2.31 -16.03
N PHE A 44 0.20 1.73 -15.41
CA PHE A 44 1.04 2.36 -14.39
C PHE A 44 2.33 2.89 -15.04
N THR A 45 2.22 4.02 -15.75
CA THR A 45 3.31 4.57 -16.56
C THR A 45 4.40 5.19 -15.68
N PHE A 46 5.64 4.75 -15.87
CA PHE A 46 6.82 5.26 -15.19
C PHE A 46 7.00 6.76 -15.42
N GLY A 47 7.17 7.53 -14.34
CA GLY A 47 7.48 8.95 -14.41
C GLY A 47 6.37 9.83 -14.98
N ALA A 48 5.13 9.36 -15.04
CA ALA A 48 4.01 10.17 -15.48
C ALA A 48 3.90 11.45 -14.62
N PRO A 49 3.72 12.64 -15.26
CA PRO A 49 3.67 13.89 -14.54
C PRO A 49 2.39 14.02 -13.72
N ALA A 50 2.50 14.65 -12.55
CA ALA A 50 1.34 15.00 -11.76
C ALA A 50 0.50 16.10 -12.44
N SER A 51 -0.83 16.00 -12.32
CA SER A 51 -1.74 17.05 -12.76
C SER A 51 -1.57 18.31 -11.92
N ALA A 52 -1.09 19.41 -12.53
CA ALA A 52 -0.94 20.70 -11.86
C ALA A 52 -2.29 21.23 -11.30
N ALA A 53 -3.38 21.00 -12.02
CA ALA A 53 -4.71 21.39 -11.59
C ALA A 53 -5.13 20.63 -10.33
N LEU A 54 -4.89 19.30 -10.28
CA LEU A 54 -5.22 18.48 -9.12
C LEU A 54 -4.30 18.79 -7.93
N GLN A 55 -3.00 19.05 -8.17
CA GLN A 55 -2.08 19.54 -7.13
C GLN A 55 -2.57 20.84 -6.49
N GLN A 56 -3.01 21.77 -7.31
CA GLN A 56 -3.52 23.06 -6.81
C GLN A 56 -4.84 22.90 -6.06
N GLN A 57 -5.77 22.10 -6.60
CA GLN A 57 -7.06 21.80 -5.96
C GLN A 57 -6.89 21.19 -4.57
N LEU A 58 -5.90 20.30 -4.38
CA LEU A 58 -5.63 19.62 -3.12
C LEU A 58 -4.60 20.36 -2.22
N GLY A 59 -4.11 21.54 -2.63
CA GLY A 59 -3.11 22.30 -1.88
C GLY A 59 -1.74 21.60 -1.80
N LEU A 60 -1.40 20.77 -2.79
CA LEU A 60 -0.17 19.98 -2.84
C LEU A 60 0.95 20.61 -3.68
N ALA A 61 0.71 21.75 -4.32
CA ALA A 61 1.73 22.44 -5.12
C ALA A 61 2.93 22.83 -4.24
N GLY A 62 4.15 22.41 -4.64
CA GLY A 62 5.39 22.62 -3.89
C GLY A 62 5.50 21.85 -2.56
N LYS A 63 4.67 20.84 -2.36
CA LYS A 63 4.72 19.97 -1.20
C LYS A 63 5.42 18.66 -1.53
N THR A 64 6.01 18.03 -0.51
CA THR A 64 6.40 16.63 -0.58
C THR A 64 5.21 15.78 -0.13
N VAL A 65 4.79 14.85 -0.96
CA VAL A 65 3.56 14.08 -0.75
C VAL A 65 3.90 12.65 -0.33
N LEU A 66 3.61 12.34 0.92
CA LEU A 66 3.54 10.96 1.41
C LEU A 66 2.13 10.43 1.11
N GLY A 67 1.99 9.22 0.58
CA GLY A 67 0.70 8.73 0.12
C GLY A 67 0.36 7.31 0.52
N PHE A 68 -0.94 7.08 0.68
CA PHE A 68 -1.54 5.75 0.74
C PHE A 68 -2.81 5.76 -0.12
N ILE A 69 -2.91 4.82 -1.04
CA ILE A 69 -4.07 4.65 -1.93
C ILE A 69 -4.63 3.25 -1.77
N GLY A 70 -5.92 3.14 -1.41
CA GLY A 70 -6.60 1.86 -1.27
C GLY A 70 -7.65 1.81 -0.18
N SER A 71 -8.08 0.59 0.18
CA SER A 71 -9.07 0.39 1.23
C SER A 71 -8.46 0.53 2.62
N PHE A 72 -9.17 1.21 3.52
CA PHE A 72 -8.73 1.48 4.89
C PHE A 72 -9.17 0.35 5.82
N TYR A 73 -8.42 -0.76 5.78
CA TYR A 73 -8.56 -1.85 6.74
C TYR A 73 -7.59 -1.66 7.92
N ALA A 74 -7.93 -2.21 9.07
CA ALA A 74 -7.12 -2.08 10.30
C ALA A 74 -5.68 -2.59 10.10
N TYR A 75 -5.51 -3.68 9.35
CA TYR A 75 -4.19 -4.26 9.10
C TYR A 75 -3.29 -3.40 8.19
N GLU A 76 -3.82 -2.41 7.47
CA GLU A 76 -3.01 -1.50 6.66
C GLU A 76 -2.22 -0.49 7.52
N GLY A 77 -2.58 -0.34 8.81
CA GLY A 77 -1.77 0.40 9.79
C GLY A 77 -1.77 1.92 9.63
N ILE A 78 -2.74 2.52 8.92
CA ILE A 78 -2.83 3.97 8.73
C ILE A 78 -2.74 4.76 10.06
N PRO A 79 -3.35 4.32 11.18
CA PRO A 79 -3.19 5.01 12.45
C PRO A 79 -1.74 5.13 12.94
N LEU A 80 -0.89 4.14 12.65
CA LEU A 80 0.54 4.21 12.99
C LEU A 80 1.24 5.32 12.18
N LEU A 81 0.91 5.46 10.90
CA LEU A 81 1.41 6.54 10.05
C LEU A 81 0.98 7.92 10.56
N LEU A 82 -0.28 8.06 10.99
CA LEU A 82 -0.78 9.30 11.60
C LEU A 82 -0.05 9.66 12.89
N GLN A 83 0.29 8.67 13.73
CA GLN A 83 1.07 8.89 14.95
C GLN A 83 2.51 9.35 14.67
N ALA A 84 3.13 8.89 13.60
CA ALA A 84 4.47 9.30 13.19
C ALA A 84 4.49 10.71 12.56
N LEU A 85 3.39 11.15 11.96
CA LEU A 85 3.33 12.37 11.16
C LEU A 85 3.72 13.67 11.93
N PRO A 86 3.33 13.89 13.20
CA PRO A 86 3.76 15.08 13.94
C PRO A 86 5.28 15.23 14.09
N VAL A 87 6.00 14.11 14.19
CA VAL A 87 7.47 14.11 14.25
C VAL A 87 8.04 14.49 12.89
N LEU A 88 7.52 13.90 11.81
CA LEU A 88 7.95 14.19 10.44
C LEU A 88 7.68 15.65 10.06
N LEU A 89 6.54 16.22 10.43
CA LEU A 89 6.18 17.60 10.14
C LEU A 89 7.08 18.63 10.82
N ARG A 90 7.62 18.33 12.02
CA ARG A 90 8.60 19.21 12.65
C ARG A 90 9.91 19.32 11.89
N GLN A 91 10.31 18.23 11.22
CA GLN A 91 11.55 18.19 10.42
C GLN A 91 11.30 18.62 8.97
N HIS A 92 10.11 18.33 8.45
CA HIS A 92 9.70 18.56 7.07
C HIS A 92 8.35 19.29 6.99
N PRO A 93 8.28 20.61 7.25
CA PRO A 93 7.01 21.36 7.31
C PRO A 93 6.22 21.36 6.00
N GLN A 94 6.89 21.08 4.87
CA GLN A 94 6.25 20.97 3.56
C GLN A 94 5.67 19.57 3.26
N LEU A 95 5.84 18.60 4.17
CA LEU A 95 5.27 17.28 4.01
C LEU A 95 3.73 17.34 4.11
N ARG A 96 3.07 16.58 3.25
CA ARG A 96 1.61 16.33 3.31
C ARG A 96 1.36 14.84 3.19
N LEU A 97 0.35 14.36 3.90
CA LEU A 97 -0.13 13.00 3.78
C LEU A 97 -1.41 12.97 2.94
N LEU A 98 -1.36 12.28 1.82
CA LEU A 98 -2.51 12.06 0.93
C LEU A 98 -3.06 10.65 1.16
N LEU A 99 -4.29 10.56 1.64
CA LEU A 99 -5.04 9.32 1.84
C LEU A 99 -6.18 9.24 0.83
N VAL A 100 -6.06 8.34 -0.15
CA VAL A 100 -7.07 8.14 -1.20
C VAL A 100 -7.75 6.81 -0.99
N GLY A 101 -9.05 6.83 -0.79
CA GLY A 101 -9.81 5.61 -0.57
C GLY A 101 -10.83 5.75 0.55
N GLY A 102 -11.22 4.62 1.11
CA GLY A 102 -12.17 4.54 2.20
C GLY A 102 -12.29 3.12 2.71
N GLY A 103 -13.06 2.91 3.77
CA GLY A 103 -13.23 1.56 4.31
C GLY A 103 -13.65 1.56 5.77
N PRO A 104 -13.62 0.40 6.43
CA PRO A 104 -14.11 0.26 7.80
C PRO A 104 -13.43 1.19 8.82
N GLN A 105 -12.16 1.57 8.58
CA GLN A 105 -11.39 2.45 9.48
C GLN A 105 -11.54 3.95 9.17
N GLU A 106 -12.35 4.35 8.20
CA GLU A 106 -12.42 5.76 7.78
C GLU A 106 -12.84 6.71 8.90
N ALA A 107 -13.84 6.32 9.70
CA ALA A 107 -14.30 7.14 10.82
C ALA A 107 -13.21 7.32 11.90
N ASP A 108 -12.51 6.22 12.23
CA ASP A 108 -11.42 6.23 13.21
C ASP A 108 -10.23 7.06 12.72
N ILE A 109 -9.92 6.99 11.43
CA ILE A 109 -8.86 7.78 10.80
C ILE A 109 -9.20 9.28 10.88
N ARG A 110 -10.45 9.67 10.54
CA ARG A 110 -10.91 11.07 10.66
C ARG A 110 -10.81 11.58 12.10
N GLN A 111 -11.22 10.76 13.05
CA GLN A 111 -11.13 11.10 14.47
C GLN A 111 -9.67 11.24 14.92
N ALA A 112 -8.78 10.34 14.47
CA ALA A 112 -7.35 10.40 14.79
C ALA A 112 -6.70 11.67 14.22
N ILE A 113 -7.02 12.04 12.97
CA ILE A 113 -6.56 13.30 12.34
C ILE A 113 -6.96 14.51 13.20
N ALA A 114 -8.23 14.55 13.65
CA ALA A 114 -8.72 15.64 14.51
C ALA A 114 -8.01 15.69 15.87
N ASN A 115 -7.89 14.54 16.54
CA ASN A 115 -7.25 14.43 17.85
C ASN A 115 -5.77 14.82 17.83
N LEU A 116 -5.08 14.56 16.73
CA LEU A 116 -3.65 14.89 16.55
C LEU A 116 -3.41 16.30 15.98
N GLY A 117 -4.47 17.04 15.64
CA GLY A 117 -4.34 18.38 15.07
C GLY A 117 -3.73 18.38 13.65
N LEU A 118 -4.02 17.35 12.85
CA LEU A 118 -3.37 17.10 11.56
C LEU A 118 -4.20 17.56 10.34
N GLN A 119 -5.29 18.31 10.54
CA GLN A 119 -6.25 18.68 9.48
C GLN A 119 -5.59 19.43 8.31
N GLU A 120 -4.57 20.25 8.59
CA GLU A 120 -3.83 21.01 7.56
C GLU A 120 -2.76 20.17 6.84
N ALA A 121 -2.38 19.03 7.41
CA ALA A 121 -1.29 18.18 6.89
C ALA A 121 -1.78 16.91 6.20
N VAL A 122 -3.02 16.49 6.46
CA VAL A 122 -3.61 15.26 5.93
C VAL A 122 -4.77 15.59 5.01
N ILE A 123 -4.64 15.16 3.75
CA ILE A 123 -5.69 15.24 2.74
C ILE A 123 -6.38 13.88 2.65
N LEU A 124 -7.66 13.83 2.97
CA LEU A 124 -8.48 12.64 2.88
C LEU A 124 -9.52 12.84 1.79
N THR A 125 -9.31 12.22 0.63
CA THR A 125 -10.17 12.43 -0.55
C THR A 125 -11.46 11.63 -0.52
N GLY A 126 -11.51 10.55 0.26
CA GLY A 126 -12.53 9.52 0.09
C GLY A 126 -12.22 8.62 -1.12
N ARG A 127 -13.20 7.83 -1.52
CA ARG A 127 -13.10 6.97 -2.70
C ARG A 127 -13.17 7.80 -3.97
N VAL A 128 -12.28 7.52 -4.90
CA VAL A 128 -12.24 8.14 -6.22
C VAL A 128 -12.62 7.12 -7.30
N PRO A 129 -13.17 7.55 -8.45
CA PRO A 129 -13.42 6.66 -9.58
C PRO A 129 -12.14 5.95 -10.03
N HIS A 130 -12.27 4.68 -10.47
CA HIS A 130 -11.10 3.87 -10.83
C HIS A 130 -10.26 4.50 -11.94
N GLU A 131 -10.90 5.11 -12.92
CA GLU A 131 -10.27 5.82 -14.03
C GLU A 131 -9.44 7.05 -13.61
N GLN A 132 -9.69 7.60 -12.42
CA GLN A 132 -8.97 8.76 -11.89
C GLN A 132 -7.84 8.36 -10.92
N VAL A 133 -7.77 7.09 -10.51
CA VAL A 133 -6.80 6.63 -9.50
C VAL A 133 -5.36 6.95 -9.91
N GLN A 134 -5.04 6.83 -11.21
CA GLN A 134 -3.71 7.14 -11.74
C GLN A 134 -3.28 8.58 -11.49
N ASP A 135 -4.20 9.55 -11.60
CA ASP A 135 -3.90 10.95 -11.34
C ASP A 135 -3.47 11.16 -9.90
N TYR A 136 -4.06 10.42 -8.95
CA TYR A 136 -3.67 10.47 -7.54
C TYR A 136 -2.35 9.77 -7.27
N TYR A 137 -2.06 8.65 -7.93
CA TYR A 137 -0.74 8.01 -7.87
C TYR A 137 0.36 8.98 -8.31
N ASN A 138 0.11 9.76 -9.36
CA ASN A 138 1.07 10.72 -9.91
C ASN A 138 1.35 11.90 -8.97
N LEU A 139 0.49 12.18 -7.98
CA LEU A 139 0.71 13.21 -6.95
C LEU A 139 1.68 12.78 -5.85
N VAL A 140 1.88 11.48 -5.65
CA VAL A 140 2.63 10.93 -4.52
C VAL A 140 4.11 10.81 -4.86
N ASP A 141 4.97 11.35 -3.99
CA ASP A 141 6.42 11.19 -4.08
C ASP A 141 6.88 9.91 -3.39
N ILE A 142 6.31 9.61 -2.22
CA ILE A 142 6.69 8.47 -1.38
C ILE A 142 5.43 7.73 -0.95
N PHE A 143 5.29 6.47 -1.31
CA PHE A 143 4.23 5.61 -0.80
C PHE A 143 4.62 4.98 0.54
N ALA A 144 3.69 5.02 1.51
CA ALA A 144 3.86 4.41 2.82
C ALA A 144 2.85 3.28 3.02
N TYR A 145 3.36 2.08 3.31
CA TYR A 145 2.57 0.88 3.56
C TYR A 145 2.87 0.31 4.95
N PRO A 146 2.32 0.91 6.02
CA PRO A 146 2.65 0.58 7.41
C PRO A 146 1.87 -0.64 7.95
N ARG A 147 1.74 -1.70 7.16
CA ARG A 147 0.98 -2.89 7.54
C ARG A 147 1.37 -3.42 8.92
N LEU A 148 0.36 -3.77 9.72
CA LEU A 148 0.57 -4.36 11.03
C LEU A 148 1.01 -5.83 10.91
N PRO A 149 1.91 -6.30 11.79
CA PRO A 149 2.35 -7.70 11.79
C PRO A 149 1.21 -8.60 12.23
N MET A 150 0.74 -9.44 11.32
CA MET A 150 -0.28 -10.46 11.56
C MET A 150 -0.20 -11.52 10.47
N ARG A 151 -0.82 -12.69 10.71
CA ARG A 151 -0.76 -13.81 9.76
C ARG A 151 -1.10 -13.43 8.32
N LEU A 152 -2.11 -12.57 8.11
CA LEU A 152 -2.49 -12.14 6.77
C LEU A 152 -1.35 -11.37 6.07
N THR A 153 -0.77 -10.40 6.76
CA THR A 153 0.26 -9.52 6.20
C THR A 153 1.62 -10.22 6.09
N ASP A 154 1.86 -11.24 6.89
CA ASP A 154 3.06 -12.08 6.79
C ASP A 154 2.99 -13.08 5.64
N LEU A 155 1.79 -13.57 5.28
CA LEU A 155 1.63 -14.59 4.25
C LEU A 155 1.34 -14.03 2.86
N VAL A 156 0.78 -12.81 2.75
CA VAL A 156 0.19 -12.31 1.49
C VAL A 156 0.93 -11.09 0.97
N THR A 157 1.45 -11.21 -0.26
CA THR A 157 2.04 -10.08 -1.00
C THR A 157 0.96 -9.13 -1.49
N PRO A 158 1.06 -7.80 -1.22
CA PRO A 158 0.12 -6.81 -1.71
C PRO A 158 0.42 -6.35 -3.15
N LEU A 159 -0.60 -5.88 -3.88
CA LEU A 159 -0.45 -5.25 -5.19
C LEU A 159 0.05 -3.80 -5.10
N LYS A 160 -0.40 -3.04 -4.10
CA LYS A 160 -0.14 -1.60 -3.96
C LYS A 160 1.35 -1.20 -4.07
N PRO A 161 2.31 -1.89 -3.41
CA PRO A 161 3.74 -1.59 -3.60
C PRO A 161 4.20 -1.82 -5.04
N LEU A 162 3.70 -2.86 -5.72
CA LEU A 162 4.04 -3.13 -7.13
C LEU A 162 3.55 -2.02 -8.06
N GLU A 163 2.35 -1.51 -7.82
CA GLU A 163 1.78 -0.37 -8.56
C GLU A 163 2.62 0.89 -8.39
N ALA A 164 3.03 1.20 -7.14
CA ALA A 164 3.90 2.33 -6.85
C ALA A 164 5.30 2.19 -7.49
N MET A 165 5.90 1.01 -7.40
CA MET A 165 7.21 0.70 -8.00
C MET A 165 7.16 0.79 -9.54
N ALA A 166 6.09 0.29 -10.18
CA ALA A 166 5.92 0.37 -11.64
C ALA A 166 5.95 1.82 -12.14
N GLN A 167 5.46 2.76 -11.34
CA GLN A 167 5.51 4.19 -11.65
C GLN A 167 6.82 4.87 -11.23
N GLY A 168 7.78 4.14 -10.68
CA GLY A 168 9.05 4.68 -10.19
C GLY A 168 8.91 5.52 -8.93
N ARG A 169 7.86 5.32 -8.13
CA ARG A 169 7.66 6.03 -6.86
C ARG A 169 8.47 5.38 -5.75
N LEU A 170 8.94 6.20 -4.82
CA LEU A 170 9.62 5.70 -3.63
C LEU A 170 8.62 4.95 -2.73
N VAL A 171 9.08 3.85 -2.13
CA VAL A 171 8.26 3.01 -1.27
C VAL A 171 8.91 2.83 0.09
N VAL A 172 8.15 3.11 1.15
CA VAL A 172 8.49 2.79 2.53
C VAL A 172 7.42 1.83 3.07
N ALA A 173 7.83 0.70 3.59
CA ALA A 173 6.91 -0.35 4.04
C ALA A 173 7.35 -0.95 5.37
N SER A 174 6.38 -1.45 6.14
CA SER A 174 6.68 -2.22 7.35
C SER A 174 7.33 -3.56 7.02
N ASP A 175 8.17 -4.05 7.92
CA ASP A 175 8.89 -5.32 7.79
C ASP A 175 7.97 -6.53 8.11
N VAL A 176 6.97 -6.76 7.26
CA VAL A 176 6.09 -7.95 7.30
C VAL A 176 6.41 -8.90 6.14
N GLY A 177 6.10 -10.19 6.30
CA GLY A 177 6.48 -11.23 5.34
C GLY A 177 6.03 -10.94 3.91
N GLY A 178 4.81 -10.49 3.70
CA GLY A 178 4.29 -10.13 2.37
C GLY A 178 5.02 -8.96 1.71
N HIS A 179 5.60 -8.03 2.47
CA HIS A 179 6.45 -6.97 1.91
C HIS A 179 7.87 -7.47 1.60
N ARG A 180 8.44 -8.34 2.45
CA ARG A 180 9.79 -8.90 2.23
C ARG A 180 9.93 -9.67 0.93
N GLU A 181 8.85 -10.29 0.43
CA GLU A 181 8.87 -10.95 -0.88
C GLU A 181 8.97 -9.96 -2.06
N LEU A 182 8.56 -8.70 -1.87
CA LEU A 182 8.49 -7.69 -2.93
C LEU A 182 9.60 -6.64 -2.84
N ILE A 183 10.00 -6.27 -1.61
CA ILE A 183 10.86 -5.12 -1.35
C ILE A 183 12.20 -5.59 -0.80
N ARG A 184 13.28 -5.22 -1.47
CA ARG A 184 14.67 -5.35 -0.98
C ARG A 184 15.09 -4.02 -0.36
N HIS A 185 15.34 -4.05 0.95
CA HIS A 185 15.72 -2.85 1.71
C HIS A 185 16.94 -2.14 1.12
N GLY A 186 16.82 -0.85 0.87
CA GLY A 186 17.88 -0.02 0.31
C GLY A 186 18.10 -0.16 -1.21
N ASP A 187 17.39 -1.08 -1.88
CA ASP A 187 17.49 -1.31 -3.32
C ASP A 187 16.18 -0.96 -4.04
N THR A 188 15.07 -1.63 -3.71
CA THR A 188 13.78 -1.39 -4.35
C THR A 188 12.78 -0.64 -3.44
N GLY A 189 13.15 -0.36 -2.19
CA GLY A 189 12.38 0.37 -1.20
C GLY A 189 13.02 0.31 0.18
N MET A 190 12.32 0.77 1.18
CA MET A 190 12.77 0.78 2.58
C MET A 190 11.69 0.18 3.49
#